data_b82a266a2203a397f8a1b0a7add2b273
#
_entry.id   b82a266a2203a397f8a1b0a7add2b273
#
_cell.length_a   1.000
_cell.length_b   1.000
_cell.length_c   1.000
_cell.angle_alpha   90.00
_cell.angle_beta   90.00
_cell.angle_gamma   90.00
#
_symmetry.space_group_name_H-M   'P 1'
#
loop_
_entity.id
_entity.type
_entity.pdbx_description
1 polymer ?
#
loop_
_entity_poly.entity_id
_entity_poly.type
_entity_poly.pdbx_seq_one_letter_code
_entity_poly.pdbx_strand_id
1 'polypeptide(L)'
;QNIVAAYAAGSRFFELKTVQQLDGEDLPVAKPCINAEDECYNVEWSTELRVPEAYAEYVKAWFALKLISRAFGLGDECGFIFNMSVGYDLEGIKSPKIDAFIEGLKDASASPVWAECKAWALDNLARLPRIDAAFVEAVTPHSCTSITLSPLHGCPPQEIERSATYLLTEKRLNTYIKCNPT
;
A
#
# COMPACT_ATOMS: atom_id res chain seq x y z
N GLN A 1 -1.00 9.52 5.99
CA GLN A 1 -1.38 10.94 5.81
C GLN A 1 -1.39 11.32 4.33
N ASN A 2 -0.32 11.08 3.55
CA ASN A 2 -0.20 11.49 2.15
C ASN A 2 -1.29 10.89 1.25
N ILE A 3 -1.67 9.63 1.46
CA ILE A 3 -2.76 8.98 0.71
C ILE A 3 -4.09 9.69 0.95
N VAL A 4 -4.39 10.03 2.20
CA VAL A 4 -5.63 10.74 2.57
C VAL A 4 -5.65 12.14 1.94
N ALA A 5 -4.54 12.86 2.01
CA ALA A 5 -4.41 14.19 1.40
C ALA A 5 -4.58 14.13 -0.13
N ALA A 6 -3.92 13.18 -0.79
CA ALA A 6 -4.04 12.98 -2.22
C ALA A 6 -5.48 12.58 -2.64
N TYR A 7 -6.15 11.72 -1.85
CA TYR A 7 -7.55 11.38 -2.08
C TYR A 7 -8.47 12.62 -1.99
N ALA A 8 -8.29 13.43 -0.96
CA ALA A 8 -9.03 14.67 -0.79
C ALA A 8 -8.80 15.65 -1.96
N ALA A 9 -7.58 15.66 -2.51
CA ALA A 9 -7.21 16.44 -3.69
C ALA A 9 -7.69 15.85 -5.03
N GLY A 10 -8.38 14.69 -5.01
CA GLY A 10 -8.98 14.10 -6.20
C GLY A 10 -8.26 12.86 -6.76
N SER A 11 -7.15 12.41 -6.18
CA SER A 11 -6.49 11.18 -6.61
C SER A 11 -7.38 9.97 -6.33
N ARG A 12 -7.37 9.01 -7.27
CA ARG A 12 -8.17 7.78 -7.17
C ARG A 12 -7.37 6.51 -7.46
N PHE A 13 -6.10 6.65 -7.77
CA PHE A 13 -5.17 5.53 -7.94
C PHE A 13 -3.92 5.77 -7.09
N PHE A 14 -3.55 4.79 -6.27
CA PHE A 14 -2.47 4.92 -5.31
C PHE A 14 -1.49 3.76 -5.46
N GLU A 15 -0.24 4.07 -5.76
CA GLU A 15 0.84 3.11 -5.77
C GLU A 15 1.38 2.94 -4.34
N LEU A 16 1.29 1.73 -3.82
CA LEU A 16 1.76 1.36 -2.48
C LEU A 16 3.13 0.71 -2.60
N LYS A 17 4.17 1.52 -2.50
CA LYS A 17 5.53 1.03 -2.60
C LYS A 17 5.94 0.24 -1.37
N THR A 18 6.52 -0.93 -1.61
CA THR A 18 7.43 -1.51 -0.62
C THR A 18 8.71 -0.68 -0.60
N VAL A 19 9.28 -0.62 0.56
CA VAL A 19 10.61 -0.10 0.72
C VAL A 19 11.61 -1.10 0.11
N GLN A 20 12.86 -0.79 0.11
CA GLN A 20 13.91 -1.66 -0.40
C GLN A 20 13.97 -3.02 0.31
N GLN A 21 14.73 -3.95 -0.23
CA GLN A 21 14.95 -5.26 0.35
C GLN A 21 15.53 -5.19 1.78
N LEU A 22 16.31 -4.13 2.07
CA LEU A 22 16.75 -3.79 3.41
C LEU A 22 15.73 -2.87 4.07
N ASP A 23 15.32 -3.19 5.28
CA ASP A 23 14.46 -2.32 6.09
C ASP A 23 15.24 -1.16 6.70
N GLY A 24 14.52 -0.12 7.10
CA GLY A 24 15.04 1.14 7.57
C GLY A 24 16.28 1.11 8.46
N GLU A 25 16.35 0.23 9.47
CA GLU A 25 17.50 0.10 10.36
C GLU A 25 18.67 -0.66 9.73
N ASP A 26 18.40 -1.49 8.74
CA ASP A 26 19.40 -2.26 8.01
C ASP A 26 20.07 -1.46 6.89
N LEU A 27 19.60 -0.26 6.61
CA LEU A 27 20.17 0.59 5.57
C LEU A 27 21.47 1.23 6.07
N PRO A 28 22.58 1.04 5.37
CA PRO A 28 23.88 1.58 5.77
C PRO A 28 24.06 3.08 5.53
N VAL A 29 23.04 3.77 5.01
CA VAL A 29 23.07 5.19 4.66
C VAL A 29 21.99 5.97 5.39
N ALA A 30 22.27 7.25 5.64
CA ALA A 30 21.28 8.17 6.20
C ALA A 30 20.01 8.19 5.32
N LYS A 31 18.87 8.12 5.97
CA LYS A 31 17.58 8.13 5.27
C LYS A 31 17.31 9.52 4.73
N PRO A 32 17.15 9.69 3.44
CA PRO A 32 16.54 10.89 2.94
C PRO A 32 15.05 10.83 3.29
N CYS A 33 14.60 11.72 4.14
CA CYS A 33 13.21 11.87 4.50
C CYS A 33 12.62 13.15 3.90
N ILE A 34 11.31 13.19 3.85
CA ILE A 34 10.60 14.43 3.56
C ILE A 34 10.80 15.33 4.78
N ASN A 35 11.53 16.41 4.61
CA ASN A 35 11.62 17.46 5.61
C ASN A 35 10.52 18.49 5.31
N ALA A 36 9.53 18.59 6.19
CA ALA A 36 8.45 19.56 6.03
C ALA A 36 8.92 21.01 6.17
N GLU A 37 10.07 21.22 6.80
CA GLU A 37 10.69 22.55 6.93
C GLU A 37 11.31 23.04 5.62
N ASP A 38 11.72 22.10 4.76
CA ASP A 38 12.34 22.39 3.47
C ASP A 38 11.37 22.21 2.28
N GLU A 39 10.08 22.49 2.48
CA GLU A 39 9.06 22.43 1.42
C GLU A 39 8.93 21.08 0.72
N CYS A 40 9.09 19.98 1.45
CA CYS A 40 8.72 18.63 1.00
C CYS A 40 9.44 18.14 -0.25
N TYR A 41 10.73 18.02 -0.21
CA TYR A 41 11.45 17.30 -1.25
C TYR A 41 11.27 15.78 -1.10
N ASN A 42 10.53 15.17 -2.02
CA ASN A 42 10.37 13.72 -2.05
C ASN A 42 11.60 13.09 -2.69
N VAL A 43 12.41 12.43 -1.89
CA VAL A 43 13.54 11.63 -2.38
C VAL A 43 13.07 10.19 -2.57
N GLU A 44 13.44 9.59 -3.68
CA GLU A 44 13.06 8.25 -4.12
C GLU A 44 13.34 7.12 -3.11
N TRP A 45 14.10 7.41 -2.08
CA TRP A 45 14.66 6.47 -1.12
C TRP A 45 14.12 6.63 0.30
N SER A 46 12.99 7.29 0.50
CA SER A 46 12.45 7.45 1.85
C SER A 46 12.04 6.09 2.42
N THR A 47 12.80 5.63 3.38
CA THR A 47 12.62 4.34 4.05
C THR A 47 12.41 4.55 5.54
N GLU A 48 11.52 5.44 5.89
CA GLU A 48 11.23 5.75 7.29
C GLU A 48 10.53 4.61 8.00
N LEU A 49 9.83 3.77 7.23
CA LEU A 49 9.05 2.66 7.76
C LEU A 49 9.63 1.33 7.31
N ARG A 50 9.64 0.37 8.21
CA ARG A 50 9.86 -1.04 7.88
C ARG A 50 8.67 -1.56 7.08
N VAL A 51 8.85 -2.66 6.33
CA VAL A 51 7.77 -3.25 5.52
C VAL A 51 6.50 -3.55 6.33
N PRO A 52 6.56 -4.12 7.55
CA PRO A 52 5.36 -4.31 8.36
C PRO A 52 4.70 -3.01 8.83
N GLU A 53 5.47 -1.97 9.09
CA GLU A 53 4.94 -0.65 9.46
C GLU A 53 4.27 0.02 8.27
N ALA A 54 4.89 -0.03 7.09
CA ALA A 54 4.29 0.45 5.85
C ALA A 54 2.98 -0.30 5.53
N TYR A 55 2.97 -1.62 5.68
CA TYR A 55 1.77 -2.43 5.57
C TYR A 55 0.64 -1.91 6.49
N ALA A 56 0.96 -1.71 7.77
CA ALA A 56 -0.02 -1.21 8.73
C ALA A 56 -0.60 0.15 8.31
N GLU A 57 0.25 1.06 7.84
CA GLU A 57 -0.19 2.38 7.37
C GLU A 57 -1.07 2.30 6.11
N TYR A 58 -0.80 1.36 5.20
CA TYR A 58 -1.63 1.14 4.01
C TYR A 58 -2.99 0.54 4.35
N VAL A 59 -3.05 -0.40 5.29
CA VAL A 59 -4.33 -0.94 5.79
C VAL A 59 -5.16 0.13 6.46
N LYS A 60 -4.55 0.96 7.33
CA LYS A 60 -5.22 2.11 7.94
C LYS A 60 -5.72 3.11 6.90
N ALA A 61 -4.90 3.39 5.87
CA ALA A 61 -5.29 4.30 4.80
C ALA A 61 -6.48 3.76 4.00
N TRP A 62 -6.46 2.48 3.63
CA TRP A 62 -7.60 1.84 2.96
C TRP A 62 -8.89 2.00 3.75
N PHE A 63 -8.86 1.64 5.02
CA PHE A 63 -10.02 1.75 5.91
C PHE A 63 -10.48 3.21 6.06
N ALA A 64 -9.54 4.13 6.31
CA ALA A 64 -9.83 5.55 6.45
C ALA A 64 -10.47 6.15 5.20
N LEU A 65 -10.01 5.78 3.99
CA LEU A 65 -10.60 6.30 2.75
C LEU A 65 -12.04 5.83 2.58
N LYS A 66 -12.41 4.62 2.99
CA LYS A 66 -13.81 4.15 2.99
C LYS A 66 -14.67 5.01 3.91
N LEU A 67 -14.19 5.27 5.13
CA LEU A 67 -14.90 6.14 6.07
C LEU A 67 -15.02 7.58 5.55
N ILE A 68 -13.93 8.15 5.05
CA ILE A 68 -13.89 9.54 4.56
C ILE A 68 -14.82 9.71 3.34
N SER A 69 -14.77 8.76 2.41
CA SER A 69 -15.65 8.77 1.25
C SER A 69 -17.14 8.82 1.68
N ARG A 70 -17.54 7.96 2.58
CA ARG A 70 -18.91 7.90 3.10
C ARG A 70 -19.26 9.14 3.92
N ALA A 71 -18.43 9.50 4.88
CA ALA A 71 -18.69 10.59 5.82
C ALA A 71 -18.85 11.93 5.13
N PHE A 72 -17.98 12.23 4.16
CA PHE A 72 -17.92 13.54 3.51
C PHE A 72 -18.44 13.56 2.08
N GLY A 73 -18.84 12.41 1.53
CA GLY A 73 -19.33 12.31 0.15
C GLY A 73 -18.23 12.64 -0.88
N LEU A 74 -17.00 12.28 -0.62
CA LEU A 74 -15.84 12.57 -1.49
C LEU A 74 -15.67 11.56 -2.65
N GLY A 75 -16.76 11.07 -3.18
CA GLY A 75 -16.81 10.12 -4.27
C GLY A 75 -17.38 8.76 -3.83
N ASP A 76 -17.30 7.77 -4.73
CA ASP A 76 -17.72 6.41 -4.46
C ASP A 76 -16.74 5.72 -3.51
N GLU A 77 -17.26 5.03 -2.51
CA GLU A 77 -16.48 4.23 -1.55
C GLU A 77 -15.64 3.15 -2.23
N CYS A 78 -16.04 2.71 -3.41
CA CYS A 78 -15.30 1.77 -4.26
C CYS A 78 -14.56 2.48 -5.42
N GLY A 79 -14.64 3.79 -5.52
CA GLY A 79 -14.13 4.59 -6.63
C GLY A 79 -12.63 4.88 -6.59
N PHE A 80 -11.83 4.12 -5.86
CA PHE A 80 -10.38 4.26 -5.82
C PHE A 80 -9.69 2.90 -5.79
N ILE A 81 -8.44 2.88 -6.25
CA ILE A 81 -7.64 1.67 -6.42
C ILE A 81 -6.33 1.82 -5.64
N PHE A 82 -6.02 0.79 -4.85
CA PHE A 82 -4.70 0.56 -4.30
C PHE A 82 -3.98 -0.47 -5.17
N ASN A 83 -2.76 -0.14 -5.58
CA ASN A 83 -1.91 -0.98 -6.41
C ASN A 83 -0.56 -1.15 -5.71
N MET A 84 -0.19 -2.37 -5.37
CA MET A 84 1.11 -2.65 -4.77
C MET A 84 2.25 -2.35 -5.75
N SER A 85 3.44 -2.09 -5.25
CA SER A 85 4.63 -1.94 -6.08
C SER A 85 5.83 -2.58 -5.40
N VAL A 86 6.49 -3.47 -6.12
CA VAL A 86 7.68 -4.20 -5.67
C VAL A 86 8.83 -4.01 -6.65
N GLY A 87 10.03 -3.85 -6.14
CA GLY A 87 11.24 -3.59 -6.96
C GLY A 87 12.34 -4.63 -6.78
N TYR A 88 12.03 -5.80 -6.22
CA TYR A 88 12.98 -6.86 -5.91
C TYR A 88 13.13 -7.84 -7.08
N ASP A 89 14.21 -8.67 -7.01
CA ASP A 89 14.29 -9.90 -7.78
C ASP A 89 13.25 -10.93 -7.28
N LEU A 90 13.12 -12.05 -7.99
CA LEU A 90 12.15 -13.08 -7.66
C LEU A 90 12.34 -13.65 -6.24
N GLU A 91 13.58 -13.82 -5.81
CA GLU A 91 13.88 -14.34 -4.47
C GLU A 91 13.49 -13.33 -3.39
N GLY A 92 13.74 -12.05 -3.63
CA GLY A 92 13.28 -10.98 -2.74
C GLY A 92 11.76 -10.90 -2.66
N ILE A 93 11.05 -11.03 -3.79
CA ILE A 93 9.58 -11.06 -3.82
C ILE A 93 9.04 -12.27 -3.05
N LYS A 94 9.70 -13.42 -3.12
CA LYS A 94 9.33 -14.65 -2.40
C LYS A 94 9.76 -14.66 -0.93
N SER A 95 10.53 -13.67 -0.49
CA SER A 95 10.95 -13.62 0.91
C SER A 95 9.73 -13.57 1.83
N PRO A 96 9.78 -14.20 3.02
CA PRO A 96 8.63 -14.22 3.94
C PRO A 96 8.09 -12.82 4.26
N LYS A 97 8.96 -11.82 4.33
CA LYS A 97 8.61 -10.44 4.61
C LYS A 97 7.76 -9.81 3.49
N ILE A 98 8.18 -9.97 2.24
CA ILE A 98 7.47 -9.40 1.09
C ILE A 98 6.23 -10.25 0.75
N ASP A 99 6.31 -11.54 0.91
CA ASP A 99 5.16 -12.43 0.76
C ASP A 99 4.03 -12.06 1.73
N ALA A 100 4.35 -11.85 3.00
CA ALA A 100 3.38 -11.41 4.00
C ALA A 100 2.77 -10.03 3.67
N PHE A 101 3.55 -9.11 3.13
CA PHE A 101 3.06 -7.82 2.65
C PHE A 101 2.06 -7.98 1.50
N ILE A 102 2.38 -8.80 0.51
CA ILE A 102 1.52 -9.05 -0.64
C ILE A 102 0.21 -9.71 -0.21
N GLU A 103 0.28 -10.81 0.52
CA GLU A 103 -0.91 -11.56 0.94
C GLU A 103 -1.78 -10.74 1.91
N GLY A 104 -1.15 -9.99 2.82
CA GLY A 104 -1.88 -9.12 3.74
C GLY A 104 -2.61 -7.97 3.05
N LEU A 105 -2.08 -7.38 1.98
CA LEU A 105 -2.79 -6.36 1.21
C LEU A 105 -3.84 -6.95 0.26
N LYS A 106 -3.72 -8.21 -0.14
CA LYS A 106 -4.81 -8.92 -0.82
C LYS A 106 -5.98 -9.17 0.11
N ASP A 107 -5.69 -9.56 1.35
CA ASP A 107 -6.69 -9.78 2.39
C ASP A 107 -6.14 -9.43 3.78
N ALA A 108 -6.60 -8.32 4.32
CA ALA A 108 -6.21 -7.84 5.65
C ALA A 108 -7.09 -8.40 6.78
N SER A 109 -8.03 -9.30 6.51
CA SER A 109 -9.04 -9.76 7.48
C SER A 109 -8.45 -10.35 8.76
N ALA A 110 -7.32 -11.05 8.66
CA ALA A 110 -6.61 -11.65 9.80
C ALA A 110 -5.62 -10.68 10.48
N SER A 111 -5.49 -9.46 9.98
CA SER A 111 -4.53 -8.49 10.50
C SER A 111 -5.01 -7.85 11.80
N PRO A 112 -4.16 -7.77 12.84
CA PRO A 112 -4.48 -7.00 14.05
C PRO A 112 -4.85 -5.55 13.74
N VAL A 113 -4.16 -4.92 12.79
CA VAL A 113 -4.42 -3.53 12.36
C VAL A 113 -5.83 -3.37 11.79
N TRP A 114 -6.30 -4.35 11.04
CA TRP A 114 -7.67 -4.36 10.54
C TRP A 114 -8.69 -4.38 11.67
N ALA A 115 -8.49 -5.25 12.65
CA ALA A 115 -9.33 -5.34 13.83
C ALA A 115 -9.32 -4.03 14.64
N GLU A 116 -8.15 -3.42 14.80
CA GLU A 116 -7.99 -2.11 15.48
C GLU A 116 -8.77 -1.00 14.74
N CYS A 117 -8.69 -0.96 13.41
CA CYS A 117 -9.42 0.03 12.62
C CYS A 117 -10.94 -0.11 12.79
N LYS A 118 -11.46 -1.35 12.77
CA LYS A 118 -12.89 -1.61 12.98
C LYS A 118 -13.33 -1.23 14.39
N ALA A 119 -12.59 -1.67 15.42
CA ALA A 119 -12.89 -1.34 16.80
C ALA A 119 -12.92 0.17 17.01
N TRP A 120 -11.88 0.89 16.53
CA TRP A 120 -11.84 2.34 16.62
C TRP A 120 -13.07 3.00 15.96
N ALA A 121 -13.47 2.54 14.79
CA ALA A 121 -14.62 3.13 14.09
C ALA A 121 -15.93 2.88 14.85
N LEU A 122 -16.14 1.67 15.38
CA LEU A 122 -17.31 1.32 16.17
C LEU A 122 -17.39 2.15 17.47
N ASP A 123 -16.27 2.36 18.13
CA ASP A 123 -16.18 3.18 19.37
C ASP A 123 -16.41 4.68 19.11
N ASN A 124 -16.23 5.13 17.85
CA ASN A 124 -16.33 6.55 17.48
C ASN A 124 -17.50 6.87 16.55
N LEU A 125 -18.50 6.02 16.42
CA LEU A 125 -19.65 6.23 15.51
C LEU A 125 -20.32 7.59 15.72
N ALA A 126 -20.45 8.07 16.94
CA ALA A 126 -21.04 9.37 17.24
C ALA A 126 -20.27 10.57 16.62
N ARG A 127 -19.01 10.37 16.25
CA ARG A 127 -18.13 11.38 15.62
C ARG A 127 -18.04 11.24 14.10
N LEU A 128 -18.59 10.15 13.55
CA LEU A 128 -18.49 9.80 12.15
C LEU A 128 -19.84 10.04 11.46
N PRO A 129 -20.03 11.16 10.74
CA PRO A 129 -21.29 11.45 10.09
C PRO A 129 -21.57 10.41 8.99
N ARG A 130 -22.84 10.00 8.85
CA ARG A 130 -23.32 9.05 7.82
C ARG A 130 -22.72 7.64 7.90
N ILE A 131 -22.10 7.29 9.02
CA ILE A 131 -21.50 5.97 9.26
C ILE A 131 -22.23 5.33 10.42
N ASP A 132 -22.65 4.10 10.23
CA ASP A 132 -23.22 3.23 11.24
C ASP A 132 -22.42 1.95 11.39
N ALA A 133 -22.77 1.12 12.36
CA ALA A 133 -22.08 -0.13 12.61
C ALA A 133 -22.18 -1.10 11.41
N ALA A 134 -23.30 -1.11 10.72
CA ALA A 134 -23.49 -1.97 9.55
C ALA A 134 -22.54 -1.60 8.41
N PHE A 135 -22.32 -0.29 8.19
CA PHE A 135 -21.31 0.18 7.23
C PHE A 135 -19.90 -0.27 7.64
N VAL A 136 -19.52 -0.07 8.90
CA VAL A 136 -18.19 -0.46 9.40
C VAL A 136 -17.93 -1.96 9.20
N GLU A 137 -18.95 -2.80 9.48
CA GLU A 137 -18.85 -4.24 9.30
C GLU A 137 -18.76 -4.65 7.81
N ALA A 138 -19.38 -3.89 6.92
CA ALA A 138 -19.41 -4.15 5.49
C ALA A 138 -18.13 -3.69 4.77
N VAL A 139 -17.24 -2.91 5.40
CA VAL A 139 -15.96 -2.50 4.77
C VAL A 139 -15.13 -3.73 4.44
N THR A 140 -14.77 -3.87 3.16
CA THR A 140 -13.98 -5.00 2.68
C THR A 140 -12.51 -4.92 3.10
N PRO A 141 -11.91 -6.03 3.60
CA PRO A 141 -10.50 -6.12 3.90
C PRO A 141 -9.62 -6.31 2.67
N HIS A 142 -10.22 -6.55 1.50
CA HIS A 142 -9.50 -6.78 0.25
C HIS A 142 -9.11 -5.44 -0.37
N SER A 143 -7.85 -5.04 -0.15
CA SER A 143 -7.38 -3.71 -0.56
C SER A 143 -6.73 -3.67 -1.94
N CYS A 144 -6.04 -4.73 -2.34
CA CYS A 144 -5.29 -4.78 -3.59
C CYS A 144 -5.59 -6.02 -4.42
N THR A 145 -5.83 -5.83 -5.71
CA THR A 145 -5.95 -6.90 -6.71
C THR A 145 -4.88 -6.80 -7.80
N SER A 146 -3.97 -5.83 -7.66
CA SER A 146 -2.93 -5.54 -8.65
C SER A 146 -1.61 -5.16 -8.02
N ILE A 147 -0.54 -5.34 -8.80
CA ILE A 147 0.82 -5.07 -8.39
C ILE A 147 1.64 -4.56 -9.57
N THR A 148 2.52 -3.60 -9.33
CA THR A 148 3.52 -3.14 -10.28
C THR A 148 4.87 -3.75 -9.92
N LEU A 149 5.47 -4.45 -10.88
CA LEU A 149 6.88 -4.82 -10.83
C LEU A 149 7.70 -3.62 -11.31
N SER A 150 8.49 -3.06 -10.42
CA SER A 150 9.35 -1.90 -10.68
C SER A 150 10.82 -2.31 -10.58
N PRO A 151 11.36 -2.99 -11.60
CA PRO A 151 12.72 -3.53 -11.55
C PRO A 151 13.75 -2.41 -11.49
N LEU A 152 14.88 -2.72 -10.86
CA LEU A 152 16.06 -1.84 -10.88
C LEU A 152 16.60 -1.68 -12.30
N HIS A 153 17.29 -0.57 -12.54
CA HIS A 153 18.05 -0.38 -13.77
C HIS A 153 19.02 -1.55 -14.00
N GLY A 154 19.02 -2.09 -15.21
CA GLY A 154 19.87 -3.21 -15.57
C GLY A 154 19.36 -4.59 -15.15
N CYS A 155 18.13 -4.69 -14.64
CA CYS A 155 17.51 -5.99 -14.36
C CYS A 155 17.38 -6.78 -15.68
N PRO A 156 17.89 -8.04 -15.73
CA PRO A 156 17.81 -8.84 -16.95
C PRO A 156 16.34 -9.12 -17.35
N PRO A 157 16.02 -9.12 -18.65
CA PRO A 157 14.65 -9.42 -19.13
C PRO A 157 14.10 -10.75 -18.63
N GLN A 158 14.94 -11.77 -18.51
CA GLN A 158 14.57 -13.09 -18.00
C GLN A 158 14.13 -13.05 -16.53
N GLU A 159 14.75 -12.18 -15.73
CA GLU A 159 14.36 -12.01 -14.34
C GLU A 159 13.02 -11.27 -14.22
N ILE A 160 12.80 -10.27 -15.08
CA ILE A 160 11.51 -9.58 -15.17
C ILE A 160 10.40 -10.57 -15.55
N GLU A 161 10.65 -11.42 -16.56
CA GLU A 161 9.71 -12.45 -17.00
C GLU A 161 9.37 -13.45 -15.87
N ARG A 162 10.37 -13.95 -15.17
CA ARG A 162 10.18 -14.89 -14.04
C ARG A 162 9.35 -14.26 -12.92
N SER A 163 9.69 -13.04 -12.53
CA SER A 163 9.01 -12.31 -11.47
C SER A 163 7.57 -11.97 -11.86
N ALA A 164 7.35 -11.49 -13.08
CA ALA A 164 6.01 -11.19 -13.59
C ALA A 164 5.16 -12.46 -13.69
N THR A 165 5.72 -13.56 -14.19
CA THR A 165 5.02 -14.86 -14.27
C THR A 165 4.59 -15.32 -12.90
N TYR A 166 5.48 -15.26 -11.90
CA TYR A 166 5.14 -15.62 -10.51
C TYR A 166 3.99 -14.78 -9.95
N LEU A 167 4.04 -13.47 -10.13
CA LEU A 167 2.99 -12.57 -9.64
C LEU A 167 1.63 -12.82 -10.33
N LEU A 168 1.65 -13.13 -11.63
CA LEU A 168 0.43 -13.47 -12.39
C LEU A 168 -0.14 -14.83 -12.03
N THR A 169 0.70 -15.87 -11.98
CA THR A 169 0.24 -17.25 -11.89
C THR A 169 0.07 -17.74 -10.46
N GLU A 170 1.06 -17.49 -9.61
CA GLU A 170 1.05 -17.95 -8.21
C GLU A 170 0.30 -16.99 -7.30
N LYS A 171 0.59 -15.69 -7.44
CA LYS A 171 -0.08 -14.66 -6.62
C LYS A 171 -1.45 -14.25 -7.16
N ARG A 172 -1.74 -14.55 -8.42
CA ARG A 172 -3.01 -14.24 -9.11
C ARG A 172 -3.35 -12.76 -9.07
N LEU A 173 -2.34 -11.91 -9.25
CA LEU A 173 -2.46 -10.46 -9.27
C LEU A 173 -2.43 -9.94 -10.70
N ASN A 174 -3.22 -8.93 -11.00
CA ASN A 174 -3.05 -8.14 -12.21
C ASN A 174 -1.69 -7.45 -12.12
N THR A 175 -0.77 -7.84 -12.99
CA THR A 175 0.64 -7.41 -12.89
C THR A 175 0.98 -6.41 -13.98
N TYR A 176 1.50 -5.27 -13.55
CA TYR A 176 2.05 -4.23 -14.42
C TYR A 176 3.58 -4.27 -14.33
N ILE A 177 4.24 -3.94 -15.42
CA ILE A 177 5.70 -3.81 -15.48
C ILE A 177 6.03 -2.35 -15.74
N LYS A 178 6.79 -1.73 -14.82
CA LYS A 178 7.31 -0.39 -15.02
C LYS A 178 8.50 -0.46 -15.96
N CYS A 179 8.33 0.08 -17.15
CA CYS A 179 9.42 0.24 -18.11
C CYS A 179 10.14 1.56 -17.85
N ASN A 180 11.43 1.48 -17.59
CA ASN A 180 12.25 2.68 -17.51
C ASN A 180 12.61 3.12 -18.95
N PRO A 181 12.66 4.44 -19.24
CA PRO A 181 13.16 4.90 -20.52
C PRO A 181 14.63 4.48 -20.69
N THR A 182 14.98 4.00 -21.87
CA THR A 182 16.36 3.66 -22.27
C THR A 182 17.15 4.91 -22.56
#